data_93f52e64ea6e3f7e8fee1bf26924536d
#
_entry.id   93f52e64ea6e3f7e8fee1bf26924536d
#
_cell.length_a   1.000
_cell.length_b   1.000
_cell.length_c   1.000
_cell.angle_alpha   90.00
_cell.angle_beta   90.00
_cell.angle_gamma   90.00
#
_symmetry.space_group_name_H-M   'P 1'
#
loop_
_entity.id
_entity.type
_entity.pdbx_description
1 polymer ?
#
loop_
_entity_poly.entity_id
_entity_poly.type
_entity_poly.pdbx_seq_one_letter_code
_entity_poly.pdbx_strand_id
1 'polypeptide(L)'
;MVPELPIGAVSERTGVAPSALRYYEAEGLISSNRSDGNQRRYQPAMIRRISFIKVAQQLGLSLDEIREALDSLPENRTPNERDWSRLASQWRPRIDEQIGMLERLRDRLDGCIGCGCLSLRHCRLINPDDELATHGPGPRTIIEPD
;
A
#
# COMPACT_ATOMS: atom_id res chain seq x y z
N MET A 1 27.26 17.28 3.29
CA MET A 1 26.87 16.03 3.98
C MET A 1 25.62 16.30 4.78
N VAL A 2 24.55 15.56 4.52
CA VAL A 2 23.31 15.72 5.28
C VAL A 2 23.39 14.83 6.53
N PRO A 3 23.13 15.39 7.72
CA PRO A 3 23.27 14.62 8.96
C PRO A 3 22.20 13.52 9.07
N GLU A 4 22.56 12.44 9.73
CA GLU A 4 21.64 11.37 10.08
C GLU A 4 20.58 11.87 11.07
N LEU A 5 19.41 11.26 11.01
CA LEU A 5 18.24 11.68 11.80
C LEU A 5 17.94 10.65 12.91
N PRO A 6 17.57 11.13 14.12
CA PRO A 6 17.08 10.22 15.15
C PRO A 6 15.70 9.67 14.80
N ILE A 7 15.34 8.54 15.41
CA ILE A 7 14.06 7.86 15.13
C ILE A 7 12.84 8.77 15.33
N GLY A 8 12.88 9.65 16.33
CA GLY A 8 11.77 10.58 16.59
C GLY A 8 11.54 11.55 15.44
N ALA A 9 12.61 12.09 14.86
CA ALA A 9 12.52 12.99 13.71
C ALA A 9 12.01 12.26 12.46
N VAL A 10 12.46 11.03 12.25
CA VAL A 10 11.98 10.19 11.13
C VAL A 10 10.49 9.87 11.30
N SER A 11 10.09 9.50 12.50
CA SER A 11 8.68 9.23 12.84
C SER A 11 7.80 10.46 12.56
N GLU A 12 8.23 11.62 13.00
CA GLU A 12 7.50 12.87 12.80
C GLU A 12 7.34 13.20 11.30
N ARG A 13 8.41 13.04 10.53
CA ARG A 13 8.40 13.38 9.11
C ARG A 13 7.62 12.38 8.24
N THR A 14 7.63 11.11 8.59
CA THR A 14 6.97 10.06 7.80
C THR A 14 5.56 9.73 8.28
N GLY A 15 5.22 10.12 9.49
CA GLY A 15 3.96 9.73 10.12
C GLY A 15 3.91 8.26 10.52
N VAL A 16 5.06 7.59 10.57
CA VAL A 16 5.18 6.18 10.98
C VAL A 16 5.67 6.11 12.42
N ALA A 17 4.95 5.38 13.27
CA ALA A 17 5.30 5.26 14.68
C ALA A 17 6.69 4.63 14.86
N PRO A 18 7.45 5.02 15.92
CA PRO A 18 8.76 4.43 16.16
C PRO A 18 8.76 2.91 16.27
N SER A 19 7.69 2.32 16.84
CA SER A 19 7.53 0.87 16.91
C SER A 19 7.46 0.22 15.53
N ALA A 20 6.75 0.84 14.60
CA ALA A 20 6.66 0.37 13.23
C ALA A 20 8.00 0.50 12.50
N LEU A 21 8.75 1.58 12.75
CA LEU A 21 10.09 1.77 12.18
C LEU A 21 11.04 0.68 12.64
N ARG A 22 11.01 0.33 13.93
CA ARG A 22 11.82 -0.78 14.46
C ARG A 22 11.43 -2.11 13.84
N TYR A 23 10.13 -2.31 13.61
CA TYR A 23 9.63 -3.51 12.95
C TYR A 23 10.11 -3.60 11.50
N TYR A 24 10.04 -2.51 10.75
CA TYR A 24 10.55 -2.48 9.37
C TYR A 24 12.05 -2.79 9.32
N GLU A 25 12.81 -2.28 10.27
CA GLU A 25 14.24 -2.56 10.35
C GLU A 25 14.48 -4.05 10.66
N ALA A 26 13.74 -4.63 11.60
CA ALA A 26 13.83 -6.03 11.95
C ALA A 26 13.48 -6.94 10.75
N GLU A 27 12.55 -6.52 9.91
CA GLU A 27 12.17 -7.24 8.69
C GLU A 27 13.12 -6.99 7.51
N GLY A 28 14.15 -6.16 7.69
CA GLY A 28 15.13 -5.87 6.66
C GLY A 28 14.65 -4.92 5.57
N LEU A 29 13.53 -4.23 5.79
CA LEU A 29 13.00 -3.27 4.80
C LEU A 29 13.74 -1.95 4.82
N ILE A 30 14.22 -1.54 5.98
CA ILE A 30 15.02 -0.33 6.17
C ILE A 30 16.25 -0.64 7.01
N SER A 31 17.18 0.30 7.04
CA SER A 31 18.40 0.16 7.83
C SER A 31 18.69 1.43 8.62
N SER A 32 19.42 1.29 9.71
CA SER A 32 19.88 2.40 10.52
C SER A 32 21.31 2.15 10.99
N ASN A 33 21.97 3.21 11.39
CA ASN A 33 23.26 3.15 12.08
C ASN A 33 23.04 3.39 13.58
N ARG A 34 24.03 3.05 14.39
CA ARG A 34 24.02 3.34 15.82
C ARG A 34 24.96 4.50 16.12
N SER A 35 24.49 5.46 16.91
CA SER A 35 25.33 6.52 17.44
C SER A 35 26.23 6.00 18.58
N ASP A 36 27.14 6.84 19.04
CA ASP A 36 28.01 6.50 20.17
C ASP A 36 27.20 6.15 21.43
N GLY A 37 26.01 6.75 21.60
CA GLY A 37 25.10 6.44 22.70
C GLY A 37 24.17 5.26 22.39
N ASN A 38 24.48 4.45 21.38
CA ASN A 38 23.70 3.28 20.95
C ASN A 38 22.25 3.62 20.51
N GLN A 39 22.04 4.85 20.02
CA GLN A 39 20.76 5.31 19.49
C GLN A 39 20.69 5.06 17.98
N ARG A 40 19.50 4.73 17.48
CA ARG A 40 19.28 4.57 16.04
C ARG A 40 19.44 5.90 15.32
N ARG A 41 20.17 5.88 14.20
CA ARG A 41 20.36 7.04 13.32
C ARG A 41 20.06 6.60 11.90
N TYR A 42 19.23 7.39 11.20
CA TYR A 42 18.76 7.06 9.86
C TYR A 42 19.32 8.04 8.84
N GLN A 43 19.76 7.52 7.71
CA GLN A 43 20.14 8.34 6.57
C GLN A 43 18.90 9.07 6.04
N PRO A 44 19.02 10.33 5.58
CA PRO A 44 17.87 11.05 5.02
C PRO A 44 17.19 10.32 3.85
N ALA A 45 17.93 9.54 3.08
CA ALA A 45 17.38 8.72 2.01
C ALA A 45 16.33 7.70 2.51
N MET A 46 16.40 7.29 3.78
CA MET A 46 15.41 6.39 4.36
C MET A 46 14.02 7.00 4.48
N ILE A 47 13.91 8.33 4.56
CA ILE A 47 12.61 9.02 4.60
C ILE A 47 11.75 8.61 3.40
N ARG A 48 12.33 8.65 2.20
CA ARG A 48 11.60 8.26 0.96
C ARG A 48 11.24 6.78 0.98
N ARG A 49 12.17 5.94 1.42
CA ARG A 49 11.96 4.50 1.50
C ARG A 49 10.84 4.14 2.49
N ILE A 50 10.83 4.77 3.65
CA ILE A 50 9.79 4.57 4.68
C ILE A 50 8.44 5.07 4.18
N SER A 51 8.40 6.24 3.56
CA SER A 51 7.18 6.81 2.99
C SER A 51 6.60 5.88 1.91
N PHE A 52 7.45 5.28 1.10
CA PHE A 52 7.06 4.34 0.08
C PHE A 52 6.44 3.07 0.68
N ILE A 53 7.04 2.54 1.75
CA ILE A 53 6.50 1.39 2.48
C ILE A 53 5.12 1.70 3.02
N LYS A 54 4.95 2.88 3.62
CA LYS A 54 3.66 3.31 4.18
C LYS A 54 2.58 3.36 3.10
N VAL A 55 2.87 3.98 1.96
CA VAL A 55 1.93 4.05 0.84
C VAL A 55 1.59 2.66 0.31
N ALA A 56 2.60 1.80 0.18
CA ALA A 56 2.42 0.44 -0.29
C ALA A 56 1.47 -0.36 0.62
N GLN A 57 1.61 -0.21 1.93
CA GLN A 57 0.72 -0.85 2.88
C GLN A 57 -0.71 -0.32 2.77
N GLN A 58 -0.88 0.96 2.52
CA GLN A 58 -2.20 1.56 2.29
C GLN A 58 -2.86 1.00 1.03
N LEU A 59 -2.07 0.61 0.04
CA LEU A 59 -2.56 -0.05 -1.17
C LEU A 59 -2.86 -1.55 -0.96
N GLY A 60 -2.58 -2.06 0.24
CA GLY A 60 -2.83 -3.45 0.56
C GLY A 60 -1.75 -4.42 0.13
N LEU A 61 -0.54 -3.94 -0.19
CA LEU A 61 0.58 -4.82 -0.48
C LEU A 61 1.06 -5.50 0.82
N SER A 62 1.45 -6.76 0.70
CA SER A 62 2.06 -7.49 1.81
C SER A 62 3.50 -7.04 2.01
N LEU A 63 4.07 -7.32 3.18
CA LEU A 63 5.48 -7.01 3.44
C LEU A 63 6.42 -7.74 2.47
N ASP A 64 6.08 -8.95 2.07
CA ASP A 64 6.88 -9.70 1.09
C ASP A 64 6.85 -9.04 -0.29
N GLU A 65 5.68 -8.57 -0.74
CA GLU A 65 5.54 -7.81 -1.98
C GLU A 65 6.34 -6.51 -1.93
N ILE A 66 6.30 -5.82 -0.78
CA ILE A 66 7.06 -4.58 -0.57
C ILE A 66 8.56 -4.88 -0.60
N ARG A 67 9.00 -5.93 0.07
CA ARG A 67 10.40 -6.36 0.10
C ARG A 67 10.91 -6.64 -1.32
N GLU A 68 10.15 -7.40 -2.08
CA GLU A 68 10.49 -7.72 -3.47
C GLU A 68 10.63 -6.45 -4.31
N ALA A 69 9.70 -5.51 -4.16
CA ALA A 69 9.76 -4.24 -4.88
C ALA A 69 11.02 -3.44 -4.48
N LEU A 70 11.30 -3.33 -3.19
CA LEU A 70 12.46 -2.60 -2.70
C LEU A 70 13.79 -3.24 -3.12
N ASP A 71 13.83 -4.57 -3.24
CA ASP A 71 15.02 -5.30 -3.70
C ASP A 71 15.37 -4.97 -5.15
N SER A 72 14.43 -4.45 -5.93
CA SER A 72 14.69 -4.00 -7.31
C SER A 72 15.46 -2.67 -7.37
N LEU A 73 15.58 -1.95 -6.26
CA LEU A 73 16.34 -0.72 -6.18
C LEU A 73 17.85 -1.01 -6.21
N PRO A 74 18.68 -0.07 -6.74
CA PRO A 74 20.11 -0.29 -6.76
C PRO A 74 20.70 -0.30 -5.34
N GLU A 75 21.61 -1.24 -5.09
CA GLU A 75 22.30 -1.38 -3.79
C GLU A 75 23.58 -0.55 -3.71
N ASN A 76 24.22 -0.30 -4.86
CA ASN A 76 25.53 0.33 -4.96
C ASN A 76 25.50 1.87 -4.95
N ARG A 77 24.32 2.45 -4.86
CA ARG A 77 24.12 3.89 -4.82
C ARG A 77 22.74 4.23 -4.22
N THR A 78 22.57 5.48 -3.80
CA THR A 78 21.26 5.95 -3.36
C THR A 78 20.29 5.97 -4.52
N PRO A 79 19.08 5.41 -4.39
CA PRO A 79 18.09 5.46 -5.45
C PRO A 79 17.72 6.89 -5.82
N ASN A 80 17.65 7.17 -7.11
CA ASN A 80 17.27 8.49 -7.64
C ASN A 80 15.77 8.49 -8.04
N GLU A 81 15.30 9.63 -8.52
CA GLU A 81 13.91 9.80 -8.95
C GLU A 81 13.50 8.77 -10.00
N ARG A 82 14.38 8.47 -10.94
CA ARG A 82 14.08 7.50 -12.01
C ARG A 82 13.92 6.07 -11.46
N ASP A 83 14.71 5.70 -10.47
CA ASP A 83 14.59 4.40 -9.80
C ASP A 83 13.24 4.27 -9.10
N TRP A 84 12.83 5.31 -8.38
CA TRP A 84 11.55 5.33 -7.68
C TRP A 84 10.37 5.34 -8.65
N SER A 85 10.47 6.08 -9.77
CA SER A 85 9.42 6.11 -10.80
C SER A 85 9.25 4.74 -11.45
N ARG A 86 10.35 4.05 -11.71
CA ARG A 86 10.30 2.70 -12.28
C ARG A 86 9.60 1.73 -11.33
N LEU A 87 9.92 1.82 -10.04
CA LEU A 87 9.30 0.97 -9.04
C LEU A 87 7.81 1.29 -8.89
N ALA A 88 7.45 2.56 -8.83
CA ALA A 88 6.05 2.99 -8.72
C ALA A 88 5.22 2.54 -9.94
N SER A 89 5.81 2.54 -11.13
CA SER A 89 5.12 2.12 -12.35
C SER A 89 4.70 0.65 -12.33
N GLN A 90 5.40 -0.19 -11.57
CA GLN A 90 5.04 -1.60 -11.42
C GLN A 90 3.72 -1.78 -10.66
N TRP A 91 3.33 -0.79 -9.87
CA TRP A 91 2.09 -0.84 -9.07
C TRP A 91 0.91 -0.20 -9.78
N ARG A 92 1.13 0.47 -10.91
CA ARG A 92 0.05 1.15 -11.63
C ARG A 92 -1.13 0.22 -11.97
N PRO A 93 -0.92 -1.01 -12.50
CA PRO A 93 -2.04 -1.90 -12.76
C PRO A 93 -2.86 -2.23 -11.51
N ARG A 94 -2.19 -2.42 -10.38
CA ARG A 94 -2.86 -2.69 -9.11
C ARG A 94 -3.66 -1.50 -8.62
N ILE A 95 -3.10 -0.29 -8.76
CA ILE A 95 -3.78 0.95 -8.40
C ILE A 95 -5.02 1.14 -9.27
N ASP A 96 -4.90 0.95 -10.58
CA ASP A 96 -6.01 1.07 -11.52
C ASP A 96 -7.11 0.06 -11.20
N GLU A 97 -6.75 -1.16 -10.83
CA GLU A 97 -7.70 -2.18 -10.41
C GLU A 97 -8.47 -1.75 -9.16
N GLN A 98 -7.78 -1.19 -8.16
CA GLN A 98 -8.42 -0.68 -6.95
C GLN A 98 -9.32 0.51 -7.22
N ILE A 99 -8.90 1.41 -8.09
CA ILE A 99 -9.74 2.55 -8.52
C ILE A 99 -11.03 2.04 -9.15
N GLY A 100 -10.92 1.09 -10.09
CA GLY A 100 -12.07 0.48 -10.74
C GLY A 100 -13.03 -0.18 -9.75
N MET A 101 -12.47 -0.91 -8.78
CA MET A 101 -13.26 -1.55 -7.72
C MET A 101 -14.00 -0.52 -6.86
N LEU A 102 -13.32 0.55 -6.48
CA LEU A 102 -13.93 1.62 -5.67
C LEU A 102 -15.03 2.36 -6.45
N GLU A 103 -14.83 2.60 -7.74
CA GLU A 103 -15.84 3.22 -8.59
C GLU A 103 -17.09 2.33 -8.69
N ARG A 104 -16.92 1.02 -8.89
CA ARG A 104 -18.02 0.08 -8.92
C ARG A 104 -18.75 0.02 -7.57
N LEU A 105 -18.00 0.01 -6.46
CA LEU A 105 -18.56 0.04 -5.12
C LEU A 105 -19.46 1.28 -4.94
N ARG A 106 -18.95 2.45 -5.29
CA ARG A 106 -19.71 3.70 -5.20
C ARG A 106 -21.02 3.61 -5.98
N ASP A 107 -20.94 3.22 -7.24
CA ASP A 107 -22.08 3.22 -8.14
C ASP A 107 -23.11 2.15 -7.77
N ARG A 108 -22.65 0.97 -7.36
CA ARG A 108 -23.56 -0.14 -6.99
C ARG A 108 -24.20 0.09 -5.63
N LEU A 109 -23.47 0.67 -4.67
CA LEU A 109 -24.04 0.99 -3.36
C LEU A 109 -25.12 2.07 -3.46
N ASP A 110 -24.89 3.09 -4.29
CA ASP A 110 -25.88 4.14 -4.52
C ASP A 110 -27.18 3.54 -5.06
N GLY A 111 -27.08 2.61 -5.99
CA GLY A 111 -28.22 1.90 -6.53
C GLY A 111 -28.94 1.06 -5.49
N CYS A 112 -28.18 0.34 -4.66
CA CYS A 112 -28.73 -0.50 -3.60
C CYS A 112 -29.42 0.31 -2.50
N ILE A 113 -28.80 1.42 -2.09
CA ILE A 113 -29.37 2.34 -1.09
C ILE A 113 -30.67 2.94 -1.62
N GLY A 114 -30.69 3.33 -2.88
CA GLY A 114 -31.87 3.94 -3.51
C GLY A 114 -33.07 2.99 -3.58
N CYS A 115 -32.87 1.69 -3.78
CA CYS A 115 -33.95 0.72 -3.83
C CYS A 115 -34.31 0.12 -2.47
N GLY A 116 -33.52 0.41 -1.42
CA GLY A 116 -33.73 -0.14 -0.08
C GLY A 116 -33.26 -1.59 0.10
N CYS A 117 -32.64 -2.17 -0.91
CA CYS A 117 -32.09 -3.52 -0.85
C CYS A 117 -30.63 -3.46 -0.43
N LEU A 118 -30.31 -3.96 0.77
CA LEU A 118 -28.93 -3.99 1.29
C LEU A 118 -28.20 -5.29 0.96
N SER A 119 -28.89 -6.28 0.37
CA SER A 119 -28.30 -7.57 0.04
C SER A 119 -27.87 -7.62 -1.42
N LEU A 120 -26.58 -7.46 -1.68
CA LEU A 120 -26.01 -7.62 -3.03
C LEU A 120 -26.16 -9.07 -3.54
N ARG A 121 -26.32 -10.02 -2.64
CA ARG A 121 -26.46 -11.44 -2.99
C ARG A 121 -27.79 -11.75 -3.66
N HIS A 122 -28.89 -11.10 -3.22
CA HIS A 122 -30.24 -11.37 -3.71
C HIS A 122 -30.85 -10.20 -4.50
N CYS A 123 -30.03 -9.24 -4.93
CA CYS A 123 -30.49 -8.10 -5.69
C CYS A 123 -30.94 -8.52 -7.09
N ARG A 124 -32.25 -8.34 -7.40
CA ARG A 124 -32.81 -8.74 -8.69
C ARG A 124 -32.34 -7.90 -9.88
N LEU A 125 -31.90 -6.65 -9.61
CA LEU A 125 -31.41 -5.76 -10.66
C LEU A 125 -29.94 -6.00 -10.99
N ILE A 126 -29.12 -6.20 -9.94
CA ILE A 126 -27.67 -6.29 -10.07
C ILE A 126 -27.23 -7.75 -10.13
N ASN A 127 -27.90 -8.62 -9.40
CA ASN A 127 -27.56 -10.03 -9.31
C ASN A 127 -28.82 -10.90 -9.29
N PRO A 128 -29.56 -10.95 -10.44
CA PRO A 128 -30.79 -11.76 -10.50
C PRO A 128 -30.49 -13.24 -10.26
N ASP A 129 -31.32 -13.86 -9.43
CA ASP A 129 -31.23 -15.30 -9.11
C ASP A 129 -29.86 -15.72 -8.52
N ASP A 130 -29.10 -14.78 -7.99
CA ASP A 130 -27.77 -15.00 -7.42
C ASP A 130 -26.80 -15.67 -8.41
N GLU A 131 -26.92 -15.31 -9.70
CA GLU A 131 -26.09 -15.88 -10.77
C GLU A 131 -24.58 -15.63 -10.53
N LEU A 132 -24.24 -14.49 -9.91
CA LEU A 132 -22.84 -14.12 -9.66
C LEU A 132 -22.15 -15.04 -8.67
N ALA A 133 -22.90 -15.84 -7.92
CA ALA A 133 -22.33 -16.86 -7.03
C ALA A 133 -21.50 -17.89 -7.81
N THR A 134 -21.82 -18.11 -9.07
CA THR A 134 -21.05 -19.01 -9.95
C THR A 134 -19.69 -18.47 -10.33
N HIS A 135 -19.48 -17.14 -10.20
CA HIS A 135 -18.22 -16.48 -10.50
C HIS A 135 -17.21 -16.60 -9.34
N GLY A 136 -17.64 -17.08 -8.19
CA GLY A 136 -16.82 -17.25 -7.00
C GLY A 136 -17.32 -16.47 -5.79
N PRO A 137 -16.63 -16.58 -4.65
CA PRO A 137 -17.04 -15.91 -3.42
C PRO A 137 -16.84 -14.40 -3.49
N GLY A 138 -17.57 -13.70 -2.61
CA GLY A 138 -17.43 -12.26 -2.44
C GLY A 138 -18.44 -11.45 -3.27
N PRO A 139 -18.38 -10.11 -3.15
CA PRO A 139 -19.31 -9.20 -3.83
C PRO A 139 -18.90 -8.98 -5.30
N ARG A 140 -19.25 -9.91 -6.16
CA ARG A 140 -18.80 -9.95 -7.55
C ARG A 140 -19.19 -8.72 -8.38
N THR A 141 -20.33 -8.09 -8.07
CA THR A 141 -20.74 -6.84 -8.73
C THR A 141 -19.74 -5.70 -8.50
N ILE A 142 -18.96 -5.78 -7.45
CA ILE A 142 -17.97 -4.76 -7.08
C ILE A 142 -16.57 -5.20 -7.52
N ILE A 143 -16.25 -6.48 -7.35
CA ILE A 143 -14.91 -7.02 -7.63
C ILE A 143 -14.65 -7.11 -9.13
N GLU A 144 -15.65 -7.56 -9.91
CA GLU A 144 -15.50 -7.77 -11.36
C GLU A 144 -15.77 -6.49 -12.15
N PRO A 145 -14.94 -6.15 -13.13
CA PRO A 145 -15.23 -5.07 -14.06
C PRO A 145 -16.42 -5.43 -14.98
N ASP A 146 -17.09 -4.40 -15.47
CA ASP A 146 -18.18 -4.55 -16.44
C ASP A 146 -17.67 -5.09 -17.76
#